data_9d8ccb586430aae6f3d5de0758f6cf0e
#
_entry.id   9d8ccb586430aae6f3d5de0758f6cf0e
#
_cell.length_a   1.000
_cell.length_b   1.000
_cell.length_c   1.000
_cell.angle_alpha   90.00
_cell.angle_beta   90.00
_cell.angle_gamma   90.00
#
_symmetry.space_group_name_H-M   'P 1'
#
loop_
_entity.id
_entity.type
_entity.pdbx_description
1 polymer ?
#
loop_
_entity_poly.entity_id
_entity_poly.type
_entity_poly.pdbx_seq_one_letter_code
_entity_poly.pdbx_strand_id
1 'polypeptide(L)'
;MKILALTDLHAKTAVLTALAEPLKIADVLLISGDITHFGHYAEMERIIVRLHEINPHLFAVAGNCDYPDAEKYLADQNISLNGIKKNYNGYEFAGLSGSLPCPGGKTPNEYFEEEYSSVLNGLELQHENPLIFVSHQPPFGTLNDEVSPGVHAGSKNIRLFIESVQPLISFTGHIHEGIAIDTIGNTSIVNPGPAAAGNYAFVEIEGSAIKSIELRNLFR
;
A
#
# COMPACT_ATOMS: atom_id res chain seq x y z
N MET A 1 -0.55 -4.59 17.64
CA MET A 1 -1.22 -4.96 16.37
C MET A 1 -0.18 -5.51 15.41
N LYS A 2 -0.51 -6.61 14.73
CA LYS A 2 0.31 -7.26 13.69
C LYS A 2 -0.26 -6.92 12.33
N ILE A 3 0.56 -6.38 11.45
CA ILE A 3 0.21 -6.00 10.09
C ILE A 3 0.95 -6.91 9.12
N LEU A 4 0.25 -7.48 8.15
CA LEU A 4 0.87 -8.05 6.97
C LEU A 4 0.62 -7.09 5.80
N ALA A 5 1.67 -6.67 5.13
CA ALA A 5 1.56 -5.78 3.97
C ALA A 5 2.02 -6.48 2.70
N LEU A 6 1.20 -6.36 1.66
CA LEU A 6 1.42 -6.84 0.30
C LEU A 6 1.38 -5.66 -0.68
N THR A 7 2.04 -5.82 -1.80
CA THR A 7 1.92 -4.94 -2.98
C THR A 7 2.18 -5.75 -4.25
N ASP A 8 1.75 -5.27 -5.39
CA ASP A 8 2.12 -5.81 -6.70
C ASP A 8 1.87 -7.32 -6.81
N LEU A 9 0.63 -7.73 -6.52
CA LEU A 9 0.18 -9.11 -6.64
C LEU A 9 -0.02 -9.53 -8.10
N HIS A 10 -0.45 -8.57 -8.98
CA HIS A 10 -0.66 -8.77 -10.40
C HIS A 10 -1.43 -10.06 -10.73
N ALA A 11 -2.54 -10.29 -10.02
CA ALA A 11 -3.41 -11.45 -10.14
C ALA A 11 -2.72 -12.83 -9.90
N LYS A 12 -1.48 -12.88 -9.44
CA LYS A 12 -0.76 -14.14 -9.15
C LYS A 12 -1.21 -14.77 -7.84
N THR A 13 -2.46 -15.18 -7.79
CA THR A 13 -3.11 -15.70 -6.57
C THR A 13 -2.56 -17.03 -6.06
N ALA A 14 -1.72 -17.73 -6.82
CA ALA A 14 -1.07 -18.97 -6.36
C ALA A 14 -0.20 -18.72 -5.09
N VAL A 15 0.40 -17.55 -4.96
CA VAL A 15 1.20 -17.16 -3.80
C VAL A 15 0.39 -17.09 -2.50
N LEU A 16 -0.92 -16.84 -2.58
CA LEU A 16 -1.80 -16.69 -1.41
C LEU A 16 -1.90 -17.99 -0.60
N THR A 17 -1.75 -19.15 -1.24
CA THR A 17 -1.73 -20.44 -0.54
C THR A 17 -0.53 -20.54 0.41
N ALA A 18 0.63 -20.09 -0.02
CA ALA A 18 1.85 -20.08 0.81
C ALA A 18 1.80 -18.96 1.87
N LEU A 19 1.08 -17.88 1.61
CA LEU A 19 0.87 -16.79 2.56
C LEU A 19 -0.25 -17.09 3.60
N ALA A 20 -0.97 -18.20 3.49
CA ALA A 20 -2.14 -18.46 4.32
C ALA A 20 -1.85 -18.38 5.84
N GLU A 21 -0.74 -18.96 6.30
CA GLU A 21 -0.38 -18.91 7.72
C GLU A 21 0.05 -17.50 8.19
N PRO A 22 0.96 -16.77 7.51
CA PRO A 22 1.22 -15.35 7.83
C PRO A 22 -0.04 -14.49 7.82
N LEU A 23 -0.95 -14.68 6.85
CA LEU A 23 -2.19 -13.92 6.73
C LEU A 23 -3.14 -14.15 7.92
N LYS A 24 -3.26 -15.41 8.40
CA LYS A 24 -4.12 -15.75 9.55
C LYS A 24 -3.64 -15.14 10.87
N ILE A 25 -2.33 -15.01 11.07
CA ILE A 25 -1.76 -14.48 12.31
C ILE A 25 -1.70 -12.96 12.36
N ALA A 26 -1.90 -12.27 11.23
CA ALA A 26 -1.98 -10.83 11.17
C ALA A 26 -3.35 -10.33 11.66
N ASP A 27 -3.35 -9.25 12.43
CA ASP A 27 -4.58 -8.58 12.88
C ASP A 27 -5.24 -7.81 11.72
N VAL A 28 -4.43 -7.35 10.74
CA VAL A 28 -4.89 -6.65 9.55
C VAL A 28 -3.98 -6.93 8.36
N LEU A 29 -4.59 -7.08 7.18
CA LEU A 29 -3.92 -7.14 5.89
C LEU A 29 -4.00 -5.77 5.20
N LEU A 30 -2.86 -5.27 4.73
CA LEU A 30 -2.79 -4.07 3.90
C LEU A 30 -2.30 -4.43 2.50
N ILE A 31 -2.90 -3.81 1.47
CA ILE A 31 -2.45 -3.99 0.09
C ILE A 31 -2.20 -2.62 -0.54
N SER A 32 -0.95 -2.40 -0.94
CA SER A 32 -0.48 -1.14 -1.52
C SER A 32 -0.56 -1.12 -3.05
N GLY A 33 -1.65 -1.67 -3.63
CA GLY A 33 -1.94 -1.55 -5.07
C GLY A 33 -1.43 -2.69 -5.95
N ASP A 34 -1.75 -2.58 -7.24
CA ASP A 34 -1.48 -3.55 -8.31
C ASP A 34 -1.93 -4.97 -7.91
N ILE A 35 -3.18 -5.03 -7.45
CA ILE A 35 -3.84 -6.27 -7.03
C ILE A 35 -4.17 -7.13 -8.24
N THR A 36 -4.71 -6.50 -9.29
CA THR A 36 -4.99 -7.14 -10.58
C THR A 36 -3.83 -6.93 -11.57
N HIS A 37 -3.92 -7.53 -12.73
CA HIS A 37 -3.01 -7.27 -13.84
C HIS A 37 -3.80 -6.73 -15.04
N PHE A 38 -4.03 -5.43 -15.05
CA PHE A 38 -4.94 -4.76 -15.98
C PHE A 38 -6.36 -5.34 -15.91
N GLY A 39 -6.79 -5.68 -14.67
CA GLY A 39 -8.07 -6.30 -14.42
C GLY A 39 -9.15 -5.30 -14.00
N HIS A 40 -10.38 -5.73 -14.21
CA HIS A 40 -11.61 -5.01 -13.93
C HIS A 40 -12.29 -5.50 -12.63
N TYR A 41 -13.46 -4.94 -12.31
CA TYR A 41 -14.26 -5.23 -11.11
C TYR A 41 -14.33 -6.72 -10.74
N ALA A 42 -14.67 -7.59 -11.69
CA ALA A 42 -14.82 -9.04 -11.44
C ALA A 42 -13.50 -9.76 -11.11
N GLU A 43 -12.36 -9.26 -11.62
CA GLU A 43 -11.06 -9.83 -11.24
C GLU A 43 -10.66 -9.39 -9.85
N MET A 44 -10.86 -8.12 -9.50
CA MET A 44 -10.66 -7.60 -8.16
C MET A 44 -11.50 -8.38 -7.13
N GLU A 45 -12.81 -8.55 -7.41
CA GLU A 45 -13.71 -9.34 -6.57
C GLU A 45 -13.16 -10.74 -6.30
N ARG A 46 -12.77 -11.46 -7.34
CA ARG A 46 -12.25 -12.83 -7.22
C ARG A 46 -11.02 -12.92 -6.33
N ILE A 47 -10.13 -11.92 -6.39
CA ILE A 47 -8.90 -11.90 -5.60
C ILE A 47 -9.22 -11.53 -4.15
N ILE A 48 -10.01 -10.48 -3.94
CA ILE A 48 -10.35 -9.97 -2.60
C ILE A 48 -11.18 -10.98 -1.80
N VAL A 49 -12.14 -11.65 -2.44
CA VAL A 49 -12.93 -12.72 -1.77
C VAL A 49 -12.00 -13.80 -1.20
N ARG A 50 -11.00 -14.26 -1.96
CA ARG A 50 -10.03 -15.26 -1.47
C ARG A 50 -9.18 -14.74 -0.31
N LEU A 51 -8.81 -13.46 -0.32
CA LEU A 51 -8.07 -12.86 0.80
C LEU A 51 -8.94 -12.71 2.03
N HIS A 52 -10.20 -12.28 1.88
CA HIS A 52 -11.17 -12.17 2.96
C HIS A 52 -11.49 -13.51 3.63
N GLU A 53 -11.49 -14.61 2.87
CA GLU A 53 -11.66 -15.96 3.44
C GLU A 53 -10.52 -16.33 4.40
N ILE A 54 -9.32 -15.74 4.22
CA ILE A 54 -8.15 -16.00 5.06
C ILE A 54 -8.06 -14.99 6.19
N ASN A 55 -8.21 -13.70 5.88
CA ASN A 55 -8.19 -12.60 6.84
C ASN A 55 -9.32 -11.60 6.52
N PRO A 56 -10.36 -11.49 7.39
CA PRO A 56 -11.49 -10.60 7.13
C PRO A 56 -11.18 -9.12 7.36
N HIS A 57 -10.06 -8.79 7.99
CA HIS A 57 -9.64 -7.41 8.24
C HIS A 57 -8.64 -6.97 7.18
N LEU A 58 -9.15 -6.42 6.09
CA LEU A 58 -8.37 -6.01 4.93
C LEU A 58 -8.66 -4.56 4.57
N PHE A 59 -7.59 -3.78 4.32
CA PHE A 59 -7.67 -2.47 3.69
C PHE A 59 -6.71 -2.42 2.49
N ALA A 60 -7.09 -1.66 1.47
CA ALA A 60 -6.32 -1.59 0.24
C ALA A 60 -6.42 -0.23 -0.45
N VAL A 61 -5.43 0.07 -1.26
CA VAL A 61 -5.50 1.04 -2.34
C VAL A 61 -5.34 0.31 -3.67
N ALA A 62 -5.84 0.87 -4.77
CA ALA A 62 -5.56 0.37 -6.10
C ALA A 62 -4.19 0.86 -6.58
N GLY A 63 -3.52 0.09 -7.43
CA GLY A 63 -2.31 0.51 -8.13
C GLY A 63 -2.62 1.07 -9.52
N ASN A 64 -1.58 1.39 -10.28
CA ASN A 64 -1.74 1.91 -11.63
C ASN A 64 -2.22 0.86 -12.65
N CYS A 65 -1.98 -0.42 -12.39
CA CYS A 65 -2.49 -1.51 -13.24
C CYS A 65 -3.93 -1.91 -12.92
N ASP A 66 -4.54 -1.39 -11.85
CA ASP A 66 -5.93 -1.67 -11.50
C ASP A 66 -6.85 -0.66 -12.21
N TYR A 67 -7.81 -1.12 -13.02
CA TYR A 67 -8.76 -0.22 -13.67
C TYR A 67 -9.63 0.52 -12.64
N PRO A 68 -10.18 1.72 -12.97
CA PRO A 68 -11.04 2.48 -12.05
C PRO A 68 -12.27 1.71 -11.54
N ASP A 69 -12.82 0.79 -12.30
CA ASP A 69 -13.91 -0.07 -11.84
C ASP A 69 -13.44 -1.18 -10.90
N ALA A 70 -12.18 -1.62 -10.99
CA ALA A 70 -11.57 -2.49 -9.99
C ALA A 70 -11.39 -1.75 -8.65
N GLU A 71 -10.95 -0.49 -8.68
CA GLU A 71 -10.93 0.37 -7.49
C GLU A 71 -12.33 0.60 -6.92
N LYS A 72 -13.34 0.77 -7.79
CA LYS A 72 -14.73 0.87 -7.34
C LYS A 72 -15.16 -0.35 -6.53
N TYR A 73 -14.73 -1.57 -6.87
CA TYR A 73 -15.01 -2.75 -6.04
C TYR A 73 -14.48 -2.58 -4.61
N LEU A 74 -13.25 -2.09 -4.43
CA LEU A 74 -12.68 -1.85 -3.10
C LEU A 74 -13.53 -0.84 -2.29
N ALA A 75 -14.04 0.19 -2.95
CA ALA A 75 -14.93 1.17 -2.33
C ALA A 75 -16.29 0.56 -1.96
N ASP A 76 -16.91 -0.19 -2.87
CA ASP A 76 -18.20 -0.86 -2.66
C ASP A 76 -18.16 -1.87 -1.49
N GLN A 77 -17.00 -2.51 -1.26
CA GLN A 77 -16.77 -3.43 -0.14
C GLN A 77 -16.31 -2.71 1.15
N ASN A 78 -16.24 -1.38 1.14
CA ASN A 78 -15.77 -0.58 2.27
C ASN A 78 -14.34 -0.93 2.75
N ILE A 79 -13.46 -1.32 1.84
CA ILE A 79 -12.05 -1.66 2.13
C ILE A 79 -11.05 -0.68 1.51
N SER A 80 -11.49 0.19 0.58
CA SER A 80 -10.64 1.23 0.00
C SER A 80 -10.18 2.24 1.05
N LEU A 81 -8.91 2.66 0.94
CA LEU A 81 -8.33 3.77 1.69
C LEU A 81 -8.13 5.02 0.83
N ASN A 82 -8.42 4.98 -0.47
CA ASN A 82 -8.15 6.08 -1.40
C ASN A 82 -8.92 7.35 -1.03
N GLY A 83 -8.21 8.36 -0.51
CA GLY A 83 -8.81 9.61 -0.05
C GLY A 83 -9.79 9.46 1.14
N ILE A 84 -9.73 8.34 1.84
CA ILE A 84 -10.66 8.00 2.93
C ILE A 84 -9.87 7.61 4.17
N LYS A 85 -10.34 8.06 5.34
CA LYS A 85 -9.85 7.64 6.64
C LYS A 85 -10.73 6.53 7.21
N LYS A 86 -10.10 5.49 7.76
CA LYS A 86 -10.75 4.42 8.51
C LYS A 86 -10.08 4.24 9.87
N ASN A 87 -10.89 3.86 10.86
CA ASN A 87 -10.39 3.54 12.20
C ASN A 87 -10.51 2.04 12.46
N TYR A 88 -9.44 1.43 12.91
CA TYR A 88 -9.42 0.02 13.31
C TYR A 88 -8.39 -0.19 14.43
N ASN A 89 -8.83 -0.86 15.50
CA ASN A 89 -7.98 -1.28 16.61
C ASN A 89 -7.16 -0.15 17.28
N GLY A 90 -7.70 1.08 17.32
CA GLY A 90 -7.03 2.24 17.92
C GLY A 90 -6.01 2.92 16.98
N TYR A 91 -6.05 2.62 15.69
CA TYR A 91 -5.21 3.24 14.65
C TYR A 91 -6.09 3.88 13.58
N GLU A 92 -5.59 4.96 12.98
CA GLU A 92 -6.13 5.54 11.76
C GLU A 92 -5.43 4.95 10.55
N PHE A 93 -6.20 4.64 9.50
CA PHE A 93 -5.70 4.18 8.21
C PHE A 93 -6.18 5.15 7.14
N ALA A 94 -5.29 5.60 6.28
CA ALA A 94 -5.62 6.40 5.12
C ALA A 94 -4.71 6.03 3.96
N GLY A 95 -5.09 6.36 2.74
CA GLY A 95 -4.28 5.99 1.60
C GLY A 95 -4.54 6.78 0.34
N LEU A 96 -3.76 6.43 -0.70
CA LEU A 96 -3.78 7.06 -2.01
C LEU A 96 -3.52 6.01 -3.09
N SER A 97 -4.44 5.89 -4.03
CA SER A 97 -4.38 4.94 -5.16
C SER A 97 -3.55 5.47 -6.34
N GLY A 98 -3.23 4.54 -7.26
CA GLY A 98 -2.61 4.82 -8.55
C GLY A 98 -1.14 5.24 -8.48
N SER A 99 -0.60 5.65 -9.61
CA SER A 99 0.77 6.15 -9.71
C SER A 99 0.83 7.49 -10.45
N LEU A 100 2.00 8.14 -10.43
CA LEU A 100 2.34 9.18 -11.38
C LEU A 100 2.44 8.59 -12.79
N PRO A 101 2.32 9.40 -13.87
CA PRO A 101 2.41 8.90 -15.23
C PRO A 101 3.71 8.13 -15.49
N CYS A 102 3.57 6.90 -15.98
CA CYS A 102 4.68 5.99 -16.19
C CYS A 102 5.36 6.27 -17.55
N PRO A 103 6.70 6.37 -17.61
CA PRO A 103 7.42 6.65 -18.87
C PRO A 103 7.24 5.59 -19.97
N GLY A 104 6.86 4.36 -19.59
CA GLY A 104 6.69 3.22 -20.50
C GLY A 104 5.36 3.15 -21.26
N GLY A 105 4.45 4.09 -21.03
CA GLY A 105 3.10 4.13 -21.60
C GLY A 105 2.04 4.35 -20.53
N LYS A 106 0.82 4.63 -20.99
CA LYS A 106 -0.30 4.89 -20.06
C LYS A 106 -0.78 3.61 -19.40
N THR A 107 -0.89 3.66 -18.09
CA THR A 107 -1.61 2.68 -17.29
C THR A 107 -3.00 3.21 -16.91
N PRO A 108 -3.96 2.35 -16.56
CA PRO A 108 -5.36 2.77 -16.39
C PRO A 108 -5.62 3.74 -15.23
N ASN A 109 -4.75 3.76 -14.21
CA ASN A 109 -5.00 4.52 -12.98
C ASN A 109 -3.79 5.40 -12.63
N GLU A 110 -3.60 6.46 -13.41
CA GLU A 110 -2.52 7.45 -13.24
C GLU A 110 -3.09 8.80 -12.81
N TYR A 111 -2.36 9.50 -11.95
CA TYR A 111 -2.69 10.82 -11.40
C TYR A 111 -1.51 11.76 -11.54
N PHE A 112 -1.77 13.05 -11.73
CA PHE A 112 -0.75 14.08 -11.61
C PHE A 112 -0.53 14.49 -10.15
N GLU A 113 0.59 15.16 -9.88
CA GLU A 113 0.94 15.62 -8.53
C GLU A 113 -0.15 16.53 -7.92
N GLU A 114 -0.80 17.36 -8.73
CA GLU A 114 -1.87 18.26 -8.29
C GLU A 114 -3.11 17.49 -7.82
N GLU A 115 -3.43 16.36 -8.46
CA GLU A 115 -4.54 15.50 -8.07
C GLU A 115 -4.22 14.80 -6.74
N TYR A 116 -2.99 14.31 -6.57
CA TYR A 116 -2.50 13.78 -5.30
C TYR A 116 -2.59 14.81 -4.17
N SER A 117 -2.13 16.04 -4.43
CA SER A 117 -2.23 17.13 -3.46
C SER A 117 -3.68 17.39 -3.05
N SER A 118 -4.61 17.39 -4.01
CA SER A 118 -6.03 17.61 -3.74
C SER A 118 -6.61 16.51 -2.83
N VAL A 119 -6.33 15.25 -3.12
CA VAL A 119 -6.82 14.11 -2.31
C VAL A 119 -6.21 14.15 -0.91
N LEU A 120 -4.89 14.34 -0.79
CA LEU A 120 -4.19 14.37 0.49
C LEU A 120 -4.64 15.51 1.39
N ASN A 121 -4.88 16.71 0.82
CA ASN A 121 -5.42 17.85 1.56
C ASN A 121 -6.88 17.66 1.99
N GLY A 122 -7.63 16.79 1.30
CA GLY A 122 -8.99 16.43 1.65
C GLY A 122 -9.11 15.41 2.79
N LEU A 123 -8.00 14.78 3.20
CA LEU A 123 -8.00 13.82 4.30
C LEU A 123 -8.23 14.54 5.64
N GLU A 124 -9.38 14.31 6.26
CA GLU A 124 -9.72 14.84 7.59
C GLU A 124 -9.03 14.01 8.69
N LEU A 125 -7.73 14.20 8.87
CA LEU A 125 -6.94 13.52 9.89
C LEU A 125 -7.16 14.17 11.25
N GLN A 126 -7.56 13.39 12.25
CA GLN A 126 -7.85 13.88 13.58
C GLN A 126 -6.63 13.85 14.51
N HIS A 127 -5.59 13.13 14.14
CA HIS A 127 -4.34 12.96 14.89
C HIS A 127 -4.53 12.45 16.34
N GLU A 128 -5.69 11.89 16.66
CA GLU A 128 -5.96 11.30 17.97
C GLU A 128 -5.30 9.91 18.10
N ASN A 129 -5.19 9.20 16.99
CA ASN A 129 -4.60 7.88 16.92
C ASN A 129 -3.41 7.87 15.96
N PRO A 130 -2.44 6.94 16.14
CA PRO A 130 -1.34 6.79 15.20
C PRO A 130 -1.86 6.46 13.80
N LEU A 131 -1.40 7.22 12.79
CA LEU A 131 -1.77 7.03 11.39
C LEU A 131 -0.88 5.98 10.73
N ILE A 132 -1.51 5.07 10.02
CA ILE A 132 -0.89 4.13 9.07
C ILE A 132 -1.31 4.59 7.68
N PHE A 133 -0.34 4.99 6.86
CA PHE A 133 -0.59 5.48 5.51
C PHE A 133 -0.25 4.41 4.48
N VAL A 134 -1.06 4.28 3.44
CA VAL A 134 -0.87 3.30 2.38
C VAL A 134 -0.98 4.00 1.03
N SER A 135 0.08 3.98 0.23
CA SER A 135 0.04 4.52 -1.14
C SER A 135 0.69 3.53 -2.11
N HIS A 136 0.15 3.42 -3.33
CA HIS A 136 0.85 2.62 -4.34
C HIS A 136 2.13 3.32 -4.79
N GLN A 137 2.03 4.61 -5.16
CA GLN A 137 3.16 5.45 -5.49
C GLN A 137 4.03 5.72 -4.25
N PRO A 138 5.36 5.50 -4.28
CA PRO A 138 6.26 5.84 -3.17
C PRO A 138 6.51 7.35 -3.05
N PRO A 139 6.94 7.84 -1.87
CA PRO A 139 7.40 9.21 -1.70
C PRO A 139 8.76 9.44 -2.37
N PHE A 140 8.95 10.62 -2.97
CA PHE A 140 10.16 11.01 -3.67
C PHE A 140 11.40 11.05 -2.75
N GLY A 141 12.55 10.58 -3.27
CA GLY A 141 13.86 10.70 -2.63
C GLY A 141 14.05 9.75 -1.44
N THR A 142 13.55 8.54 -1.54
CA THR A 142 13.73 7.42 -0.61
C THR A 142 14.35 6.23 -1.33
N LEU A 143 14.76 5.21 -0.57
CA LEU A 143 15.17 3.92 -1.16
C LEU A 143 14.01 3.21 -1.87
N ASN A 144 12.78 3.56 -1.51
CA ASN A 144 11.57 2.91 -2.02
C ASN A 144 11.15 3.40 -3.42
N ASP A 145 11.66 4.54 -3.88
CA ASP A 145 11.34 5.12 -5.19
C ASP A 145 12.52 5.11 -6.17
N GLU A 146 13.62 4.45 -5.81
CA GLU A 146 14.82 4.37 -6.65
C GLU A 146 14.63 3.29 -7.73
N VAL A 147 14.48 3.70 -8.99
CA VAL A 147 14.32 2.81 -10.16
C VAL A 147 15.66 2.36 -10.74
N SER A 148 16.73 3.09 -10.45
CA SER A 148 18.13 2.75 -10.73
C SER A 148 19.01 3.68 -9.89
N PRO A 149 20.31 3.38 -9.69
CA PRO A 149 21.16 4.15 -8.79
C PRO A 149 21.07 5.67 -8.98
N GLY A 150 20.52 6.38 -7.97
CA GLY A 150 20.35 7.84 -7.97
C GLY A 150 19.18 8.36 -8.81
N VAL A 151 18.35 7.51 -9.40
CA VAL A 151 17.17 7.90 -10.19
C VAL A 151 15.89 7.62 -9.42
N HIS A 152 15.21 8.67 -8.98
CA HIS A 152 14.01 8.64 -8.18
C HIS A 152 12.76 8.91 -9.02
N ALA A 153 11.71 8.11 -8.83
CA ALA A 153 10.43 8.21 -9.53
C ALA A 153 9.23 8.43 -8.60
N GLY A 154 9.46 8.73 -7.33
CA GLY A 154 8.44 8.95 -6.32
C GLY A 154 7.70 10.28 -6.45
N SER A 155 6.60 10.42 -5.72
CA SER A 155 5.80 11.64 -5.64
C SER A 155 6.35 12.62 -4.62
N LYS A 156 6.51 13.88 -5.03
CA LYS A 156 6.90 14.99 -4.16
C LYS A 156 5.77 15.36 -3.20
N ASN A 157 4.52 15.28 -3.63
CA ASN A 157 3.38 15.60 -2.78
C ASN A 157 3.13 14.54 -1.71
N ILE A 158 3.36 13.26 -2.02
CA ILE A 158 3.34 12.20 -0.98
C ILE A 158 4.47 12.44 0.03
N ARG A 159 5.67 12.82 -0.43
CA ARG A 159 6.76 13.17 0.49
C ARG A 159 6.40 14.34 1.41
N LEU A 160 5.89 15.45 0.85
CA LEU A 160 5.47 16.63 1.62
C LEU A 160 4.37 16.29 2.64
N PHE A 161 3.41 15.44 2.25
CA PHE A 161 2.39 14.95 3.14
C PHE A 161 2.99 14.18 4.32
N ILE A 162 3.89 13.23 4.06
CA ILE A 162 4.55 12.45 5.11
C ILE A 162 5.40 13.36 6.02
N GLU A 163 6.13 14.32 5.47
CA GLU A 163 6.92 15.29 6.25
C GLU A 163 6.04 16.14 7.17
N SER A 164 4.86 16.53 6.72
CA SER A 164 3.91 17.35 7.48
C SER A 164 3.13 16.57 8.53
N VAL A 165 2.61 15.40 8.16
CA VAL A 165 1.67 14.62 9.00
C VAL A 165 2.40 13.63 9.92
N GLN A 166 3.58 13.16 9.52
CA GLN A 166 4.38 12.17 10.23
C GLN A 166 3.58 10.92 10.63
N PRO A 167 2.99 10.17 9.65
CA PRO A 167 2.40 8.87 9.95
C PRO A 167 3.36 7.98 10.73
N LEU A 168 2.85 7.07 11.56
CA LEU A 168 3.69 6.09 12.26
C LEU A 168 4.48 5.24 11.26
N ILE A 169 3.82 4.83 10.18
CA ILE A 169 4.39 4.02 9.11
C ILE A 169 3.65 4.30 7.78
N SER A 170 4.37 4.24 6.68
CA SER A 170 3.83 4.33 5.31
C SER A 170 4.23 3.09 4.52
N PHE A 171 3.26 2.39 3.94
CA PHE A 171 3.47 1.26 3.04
C PHE A 171 3.34 1.71 1.59
N THR A 172 4.26 1.27 0.73
CA THR A 172 4.27 1.61 -0.69
C THR A 172 4.47 0.37 -1.58
N GLY A 173 4.38 0.55 -2.89
CA GLY A 173 4.63 -0.46 -3.91
C GLY A 173 5.21 0.15 -5.18
N HIS A 174 4.72 -0.29 -6.35
CA HIS A 174 5.00 0.26 -7.69
C HIS A 174 6.44 0.09 -8.18
N ILE A 175 7.41 0.53 -7.42
CA ILE A 175 8.83 0.42 -7.81
C ILE A 175 9.38 -0.90 -7.28
N HIS A 176 9.43 -1.90 -8.18
CA HIS A 176 9.81 -3.27 -7.82
C HIS A 176 11.26 -3.39 -7.37
N GLU A 177 12.13 -2.48 -7.82
CA GLU A 177 13.54 -2.37 -7.43
C GLU A 177 13.71 -1.75 -6.03
N GLY A 178 12.73 -0.96 -5.59
CA GLY A 178 12.74 -0.20 -4.33
C GLY A 178 12.37 -0.99 -3.08
N ILE A 179 12.66 -2.31 -3.03
CA ILE A 179 12.41 -3.16 -1.84
C ILE A 179 13.30 -2.68 -0.70
N ALA A 180 12.74 -1.96 0.25
CA ALA A 180 13.51 -1.37 1.35
C ALA A 180 12.64 -0.95 2.53
N ILE A 181 13.31 -0.69 3.64
CA ILE A 181 12.81 0.09 4.76
C ILE A 181 13.63 1.37 4.80
N ASP A 182 12.98 2.51 4.75
CA ASP A 182 13.60 3.83 4.84
C ASP A 182 12.83 4.72 5.82
N THR A 183 13.21 5.98 5.98
CA THR A 183 12.57 6.91 6.91
C THR A 183 12.41 8.32 6.31
N ILE A 184 11.31 8.98 6.66
CA ILE A 184 11.11 10.43 6.48
C ILE A 184 10.71 11.01 7.83
N GLY A 185 11.63 11.74 8.48
CA GLY A 185 11.44 12.20 9.84
C GLY A 185 11.28 11.01 10.80
N ASN A 186 10.13 10.92 11.48
CA ASN A 186 9.81 9.81 12.38
C ASN A 186 9.01 8.68 11.69
N THR A 187 8.64 8.85 10.42
CA THR A 187 7.85 7.88 9.67
C THR A 187 8.75 6.81 9.08
N SER A 188 8.45 5.53 9.33
CA SER A 188 9.04 4.41 8.60
C SER A 188 8.36 4.25 7.24
N ILE A 189 9.12 4.15 6.15
CA ILE A 189 8.63 3.93 4.79
C ILE A 189 8.99 2.50 4.39
N VAL A 190 8.00 1.72 3.96
CA VAL A 190 8.17 0.28 3.71
C VAL A 190 7.65 -0.09 2.33
N ASN A 191 8.55 -0.56 1.48
CA ASN A 191 8.17 -1.27 0.25
C ASN A 191 8.54 -2.75 0.42
N PRO A 192 7.56 -3.65 0.58
CA PRO A 192 7.84 -5.07 0.73
C PRO A 192 8.39 -5.74 -0.52
N GLY A 193 8.19 -5.11 -1.69
CA GLY A 193 8.43 -5.69 -2.99
C GLY A 193 7.26 -6.55 -3.50
N PRO A 194 7.29 -6.96 -4.78
CA PRO A 194 6.17 -7.63 -5.43
C PRO A 194 5.75 -8.91 -4.72
N ALA A 195 4.50 -8.97 -4.26
CA ALA A 195 3.90 -10.20 -3.71
C ALA A 195 3.85 -11.31 -4.77
N ALA A 196 3.76 -10.94 -6.04
CA ALA A 196 3.88 -11.86 -7.17
C ALA A 196 5.20 -12.68 -7.16
N ALA A 197 6.25 -12.15 -6.52
CA ALA A 197 7.55 -12.81 -6.32
C ALA A 197 7.72 -13.41 -4.92
N GLY A 198 6.63 -13.49 -4.13
CA GLY A 198 6.63 -14.05 -2.79
C GLY A 198 7.04 -13.08 -1.68
N ASN A 199 7.21 -11.79 -1.98
CA ASN A 199 7.60 -10.79 -0.98
C ASN A 199 6.39 -10.31 -0.16
N TYR A 200 6.65 -9.98 1.10
CA TYR A 200 5.69 -9.33 2.01
C TYR A 200 6.43 -8.66 3.16
N ALA A 201 5.78 -7.70 3.81
CA ALA A 201 6.26 -7.17 5.07
C ALA A 201 5.39 -7.70 6.22
N PHE A 202 6.04 -8.00 7.35
CA PHE A 202 5.36 -8.30 8.60
C PHE A 202 5.80 -7.28 9.66
N VAL A 203 4.83 -6.55 10.23
CA VAL A 203 5.10 -5.44 11.14
C VAL A 203 4.35 -5.64 12.44
N GLU A 204 5.04 -5.46 13.56
CA GLU A 204 4.42 -5.42 14.88
C GLU A 204 4.46 -4.01 15.45
N ILE A 205 3.31 -3.50 15.88
CA ILE A 205 3.17 -2.18 16.51
C ILE A 205 2.44 -2.29 17.86
N GLU A 206 2.83 -1.45 18.81
CA GLU A 206 2.23 -1.36 20.12
C GLU A 206 2.05 0.11 20.52
N GLY A 207 0.80 0.57 20.66
CA GLY A 207 0.52 1.99 20.81
C GLY A 207 1.08 2.80 19.64
N SER A 208 1.90 3.81 19.90
CA SER A 208 2.58 4.62 18.90
C SER A 208 4.02 4.16 18.59
N ALA A 209 4.38 2.94 18.93
CA ALA A 209 5.74 2.42 18.73
C ALA A 209 5.74 1.22 17.78
N ILE A 210 6.63 1.24 16.80
CA ILE A 210 6.96 0.08 15.96
C ILE A 210 7.90 -0.81 16.75
N LYS A 211 7.52 -2.08 16.93
CA LYS A 211 8.34 -3.11 17.61
C LYS A 211 9.27 -3.80 16.64
N SER A 212 8.78 -4.14 15.46
CA SER A 212 9.58 -4.76 14.41
C SER A 212 8.99 -4.47 13.03
N ILE A 213 9.86 -4.38 12.03
CA ILE A 213 9.54 -4.40 10.61
C ILE A 213 10.42 -5.47 9.97
N GLU A 214 9.80 -6.46 9.36
CA GLU A 214 10.51 -7.53 8.68
C GLU A 214 10.06 -7.63 7.23
N LEU A 215 11.00 -7.48 6.30
CA LEU A 215 10.80 -7.84 4.90
C LEU A 215 11.06 -9.33 4.76
N ARG A 216 10.09 -10.07 4.29
CA ARG A 216 10.12 -11.52 4.17
C ARG A 216 9.87 -11.96 2.73
N ASN A 217 10.40 -13.13 2.37
CA ASN A 217 10.12 -13.77 1.09
C ASN A 217 9.82 -15.24 1.31
N LEU A 218 8.78 -15.76 0.65
CA LEU A 218 8.32 -17.15 0.78
C LEU A 218 9.27 -18.20 0.25
N PHE A 219 10.21 -17.79 -0.61
CA PHE A 219 11.09 -18.70 -1.37
C PHE A 219 12.58 -18.58 -0.94
N ARG A 220 12.84 -17.83 0.13
CA ARG A 220 14.19 -17.61 0.68
C ARG A 220 14.28 -17.99 2.14
#